data_fa8b1bb44b8facd12ce86efd22a3ce01
#
_entry.id   fa8b1bb44b8facd12ce86efd22a3ce01
#
_cell.length_a   1.000
_cell.length_b   1.000
_cell.length_c   1.000
_cell.angle_alpha   90.00
_cell.angle_beta   90.00
_cell.angle_gamma   90.00
#
_symmetry.space_group_name_H-M   'P 1'
#
loop_
_entity.id
_entity.type
_entity.pdbx_description
1 polymer ?
#
loop_
_entity_poly.entity_id
_entity_poly.type
_entity_poly.pdbx_seq_one_letter_code
_entity_poly.pdbx_strand_id
1 'polypeptide(L)'
;MRNGSPLSLGAGLLLASVLKVHSDDDLRYGPQGKPFLAAGGPEFNLSHSKEHVLLGVSHGPIGVDIERADRPVSPALKKRVCLPWEEELPFLTVYTRKECAMKLTGLGFSLPLNEIDTTREYSWDGAAYRFLSTTCEGYVISVLSAEETLPEIQKLHPEDLL
;
A
#
# COMPACT_ATOMS: atom_id res chain seq x y z
N MET A 1 -9.81 -3.54 -17.39
CA MET A 1 -8.98 -4.47 -16.55
C MET A 1 -8.31 -5.52 -17.42
N ARG A 2 -6.99 -5.50 -17.53
CA ARG A 2 -6.25 -6.45 -18.38
C ARG A 2 -6.17 -7.81 -17.69
N ASN A 3 -6.81 -8.78 -18.36
CA ASN A 3 -6.65 -10.26 -18.22
C ASN A 3 -6.22 -10.87 -16.87
N GLY A 4 -7.20 -11.30 -16.13
CA GLY A 4 -7.41 -12.66 -15.67
C GLY A 4 -6.40 -13.32 -14.72
N SER A 5 -5.49 -12.59 -14.04
CA SER A 5 -4.80 -13.22 -12.91
C SER A 5 -5.74 -13.27 -11.68
N PRO A 6 -5.63 -14.29 -10.81
CA PRO A 6 -6.42 -14.34 -9.57
C PRO A 6 -6.29 -13.07 -8.72
N LEU A 7 -5.13 -12.41 -8.74
CA LEU A 7 -4.88 -11.15 -8.04
C LEU A 7 -5.64 -9.96 -8.65
N SER A 8 -5.75 -9.91 -9.98
CA SER A 8 -6.54 -8.89 -10.68
C SER A 8 -8.04 -9.09 -10.39
N LEU A 9 -8.50 -10.33 -10.28
CA LEU A 9 -9.87 -10.64 -9.89
C LEU A 9 -10.14 -10.23 -8.45
N GLY A 10 -9.26 -10.58 -7.51
CA GLY A 10 -9.37 -10.19 -6.10
C GLY A 10 -9.41 -8.68 -5.91
N ALA A 11 -8.56 -7.93 -6.60
CA ALA A 11 -8.58 -6.48 -6.57
C ALA A 11 -9.90 -5.92 -7.12
N GLY A 12 -10.39 -6.47 -8.24
CA GLY A 12 -11.68 -6.08 -8.82
C GLY A 12 -12.86 -6.33 -7.89
N LEU A 13 -12.90 -7.49 -7.22
CA LEU A 13 -13.95 -7.82 -6.24
C LEU A 13 -13.92 -6.86 -5.04
N LEU A 14 -12.74 -6.55 -4.49
CA LEU A 14 -12.62 -5.58 -3.40
C LEU A 14 -13.09 -4.19 -3.82
N LEU A 15 -12.67 -3.71 -4.99
CA LEU A 15 -13.08 -2.41 -5.52
C LEU A 15 -14.60 -2.36 -5.74
N ALA A 16 -15.19 -3.41 -6.32
CA ALA A 16 -16.64 -3.49 -6.55
C ALA A 16 -17.42 -3.52 -5.24
N SER A 17 -17.00 -4.35 -4.29
CA SER A 17 -17.70 -4.53 -3.01
C SER A 17 -17.60 -3.28 -2.13
N VAL A 18 -16.39 -2.74 -1.97
CA VAL A 18 -16.12 -1.67 -0.99
C VAL A 18 -16.36 -0.28 -1.59
N LEU A 19 -15.91 -0.03 -2.83
CA LEU A 19 -15.93 1.29 -3.45
C LEU A 19 -16.95 1.42 -4.60
N LYS A 20 -17.71 0.35 -4.88
CA LYS A 20 -18.74 0.31 -5.95
C LYS A 20 -18.16 0.59 -7.35
N VAL A 21 -16.92 0.22 -7.56
CA VAL A 21 -16.25 0.28 -8.87
C VAL A 21 -16.65 -0.94 -9.69
N HIS A 22 -17.39 -0.75 -10.76
CA HIS A 22 -17.92 -1.85 -11.58
C HIS A 22 -17.35 -1.86 -13.00
N SER A 23 -16.72 -0.76 -13.41
CA SER A 23 -16.14 -0.59 -14.75
C SER A 23 -14.85 0.22 -14.71
N ASP A 24 -14.09 0.20 -15.81
CA ASP A 24 -12.90 1.04 -15.95
C ASP A 24 -13.25 2.55 -16.00
N ASP A 25 -14.50 2.89 -16.37
CA ASP A 25 -14.96 4.28 -16.40
C ASP A 25 -15.15 4.89 -15.02
N ASP A 26 -15.26 4.05 -13.98
CA ASP A 26 -15.36 4.49 -12.58
C ASP A 26 -14.00 4.94 -12.02
N LEU A 27 -12.92 4.70 -12.75
CA LEU A 27 -11.55 5.02 -12.35
C LEU A 27 -10.92 6.07 -13.26
N ARG A 28 -10.03 6.85 -12.68
CA ARG A 28 -9.05 7.68 -13.37
C ARG A 28 -7.66 7.34 -12.84
N TYR A 29 -6.65 7.73 -13.57
CA TYR A 29 -5.26 7.40 -13.24
C TYR A 29 -4.41 8.66 -13.22
N GLY A 30 -3.60 8.81 -12.18
CA GLY A 30 -2.59 9.86 -12.10
C GLY A 30 -1.44 9.62 -13.09
N PRO A 31 -0.50 10.57 -13.18
CA PRO A 31 0.61 10.51 -14.14
C PRO A 31 1.49 9.26 -14.03
N GLN A 32 1.60 8.69 -12.83
CA GLN A 32 2.37 7.47 -12.56
C GLN A 32 1.47 6.23 -12.41
N GLY A 33 0.21 6.32 -12.82
CA GLY A 33 -0.70 5.19 -12.84
C GLY A 33 -1.43 4.88 -11.51
N LYS A 34 -1.33 5.75 -10.49
CA LYS A 34 -2.12 5.60 -9.26
C LYS A 34 -3.61 5.79 -9.60
N PRO A 35 -4.48 4.79 -9.31
CA PRO A 35 -5.91 4.92 -9.57
C PRO A 35 -6.60 5.80 -8.52
N PHE A 36 -7.66 6.49 -8.93
CA PHE A 36 -8.59 7.21 -8.06
C PHE A 36 -10.01 7.16 -8.64
N LEU A 37 -11.02 7.42 -7.81
CA LEU A 37 -12.43 7.35 -8.22
C LEU A 37 -12.76 8.51 -9.15
N ALA A 38 -13.37 8.22 -10.31
CA ALA A 38 -13.76 9.23 -11.31
C ALA A 38 -14.83 10.20 -10.78
N ALA A 39 -15.73 9.70 -9.93
CA ALA A 39 -16.79 10.49 -9.30
C ALA A 39 -16.32 11.26 -8.05
N GLY A 40 -15.05 11.13 -7.67
CA GLY A 40 -14.58 11.58 -6.37
C GLY A 40 -15.02 10.64 -5.25
N GLY A 41 -14.68 10.98 -3.99
CA GLY A 41 -15.01 10.16 -2.82
C GLY A 41 -13.76 9.83 -2.00
N PRO A 42 -13.74 8.69 -1.30
CA PRO A 42 -12.58 8.33 -0.49
C PRO A 42 -11.34 8.06 -1.36
N GLU A 43 -10.19 8.36 -0.79
CA GLU A 43 -8.91 7.92 -1.33
C GLU A 43 -8.74 6.43 -1.07
N PHE A 44 -8.06 5.74 -1.98
CA PHE A 44 -7.77 4.34 -1.80
C PHE A 44 -6.39 3.97 -2.37
N ASN A 45 -5.87 2.85 -1.91
CA ASN A 45 -4.65 2.27 -2.43
C ASN A 45 -4.71 0.75 -2.39
N LEU A 46 -4.09 0.11 -3.36
CA LEU A 46 -4.02 -1.34 -3.50
C LEU A 46 -2.57 -1.83 -3.37
N SER A 47 -2.42 -2.97 -2.74
CA SER A 47 -1.18 -3.75 -2.77
C SER A 47 -1.50 -5.24 -2.87
N HIS A 48 -0.52 -6.04 -3.25
CA HIS A 48 -0.67 -7.48 -3.31
C HIS A 48 0.66 -8.18 -3.02
N SER A 49 0.57 -9.33 -2.36
CA SER A 49 1.70 -10.22 -2.17
C SER A 49 1.20 -11.66 -2.20
N LYS A 50 1.80 -12.47 -3.10
CA LYS A 50 1.38 -13.85 -3.31
C LYS A 50 -0.12 -13.96 -3.62
N GLU A 51 -0.90 -14.51 -2.72
CA GLU A 51 -2.34 -14.81 -2.88
C GLU A 51 -3.24 -13.73 -2.26
N HIS A 52 -2.64 -12.73 -1.60
CA HIS A 52 -3.38 -11.69 -0.89
C HIS A 52 -3.39 -10.38 -1.65
N VAL A 53 -4.54 -9.74 -1.63
CA VAL A 53 -4.74 -8.35 -2.09
C VAL A 53 -5.14 -7.53 -0.88
N LEU A 54 -4.52 -6.37 -0.72
CA LEU A 54 -4.81 -5.40 0.32
C LEU A 54 -5.41 -4.16 -0.32
N LEU A 55 -6.58 -3.75 0.16
CA LEU A 55 -7.20 -2.47 -0.17
C LEU A 55 -7.21 -1.60 1.09
N GLY A 56 -6.58 -0.45 1.02
CA GLY A 56 -6.69 0.62 2.01
C GLY A 56 -7.65 1.69 1.51
N VAL A 57 -8.54 2.17 2.39
CA VAL A 57 -9.50 3.24 2.09
C VAL A 57 -9.43 4.29 3.20
N SER A 58 -9.42 5.57 2.83
CA SER A 58 -9.33 6.69 3.77
C SER A 58 -10.04 7.92 3.21
N HIS A 59 -10.37 8.86 4.09
CA HIS A 59 -10.88 10.18 3.66
C HIS A 59 -9.78 11.09 3.07
N GLY A 60 -8.51 10.82 3.37
CA GLY A 60 -7.36 11.54 2.85
C GLY A 60 -6.35 10.62 2.18
N PRO A 61 -5.21 11.17 1.72
CA PRO A 61 -4.17 10.39 1.07
C PRO A 61 -3.74 9.18 1.90
N ILE A 62 -3.62 8.03 1.24
CA ILE A 62 -3.24 6.76 1.84
C ILE A 62 -2.28 6.00 0.92
N GLY A 63 -1.29 5.36 1.53
CA GLY A 63 -0.47 4.33 0.91
C GLY A 63 -0.52 3.07 1.75
N VAL A 64 -0.67 1.91 1.12
CA VAL A 64 -0.65 0.62 1.80
C VAL A 64 0.29 -0.35 1.08
N ASP A 65 0.93 -1.21 1.85
CA ASP A 65 1.75 -2.27 1.30
C ASP A 65 1.67 -3.54 2.13
N ILE A 66 1.77 -4.69 1.45
CA ILE A 66 1.74 -6.03 2.05
C ILE A 66 2.85 -6.87 1.46
N GLU A 67 3.62 -7.55 2.32
CA GLU A 67 4.66 -8.48 1.90
C GLU A 67 4.67 -9.73 2.77
N ARG A 68 4.91 -10.88 2.15
CA ARG A 68 5.07 -12.13 2.88
C ARG A 68 6.29 -12.06 3.81
N ALA A 69 6.12 -12.42 5.08
CA ALA A 69 7.15 -12.31 6.09
C ALA A 69 8.38 -13.22 5.81
N ASP A 70 8.20 -14.31 5.07
CA ASP A 70 9.27 -15.22 4.65
C ASP A 70 9.92 -14.87 3.31
N ARG A 71 9.61 -13.68 2.74
CA ARG A 71 10.22 -13.22 1.50
C ARG A 71 11.75 -13.16 1.64
N PRO A 72 12.52 -13.82 0.75
CA PRO A 72 13.97 -13.71 0.76
C PRO A 72 14.44 -12.27 0.54
N VAL A 73 15.38 -11.83 1.35
CA VAL A 73 15.96 -10.48 1.29
C VAL A 73 17.45 -10.60 1.05
N SER A 74 17.94 -10.06 -0.07
CA SER A 74 19.37 -10.02 -0.34
C SER A 74 20.05 -8.88 0.43
N PRO A 75 21.32 -9.06 0.86
CA PRO A 75 22.09 -7.97 1.48
C PRO A 75 22.19 -6.72 0.59
N ALA A 76 22.29 -6.90 -0.73
CA ALA A 76 22.33 -5.79 -1.68
C ALA A 76 21.02 -4.98 -1.69
N LEU A 77 19.86 -5.65 -1.60
CA LEU A 77 18.57 -4.98 -1.49
C LEU A 77 18.47 -4.20 -0.17
N LYS A 78 18.86 -4.82 0.95
CA LYS A 78 18.87 -4.16 2.26
C LYS A 78 19.71 -2.88 2.22
N LYS A 79 20.94 -2.96 1.71
CA LYS A 79 21.86 -1.81 1.59
C LYS A 79 21.30 -0.69 0.71
N ARG A 80 20.55 -1.03 -0.34
CA ARG A 80 19.97 -0.04 -1.26
C ARG A 80 18.73 0.66 -0.68
N VAL A 81 18.02 -0.01 0.22
CA VAL A 81 16.72 0.46 0.75
C VAL A 81 16.86 1.16 2.09
N CYS A 82 17.61 0.56 3.03
CA CYS A 82 17.69 1.08 4.39
C CYS A 82 18.60 2.29 4.52
N LEU A 83 18.18 3.25 5.33
CA LEU A 83 19.07 4.26 5.92
C LEU A 83 19.91 3.60 7.02
N PRO A 84 21.10 4.14 7.37
CA PRO A 84 21.97 3.52 8.37
C PRO A 84 21.29 3.21 9.71
N TRP A 85 20.42 4.09 10.19
CA TRP A 85 19.70 3.91 11.45
C TRP A 85 18.46 3.01 11.34
N GLU A 86 18.06 2.60 10.14
CA GLU A 86 16.98 1.64 9.90
C GLU A 86 17.48 0.19 9.86
N GLU A 87 18.80 -0.03 9.83
CA GLU A 87 19.37 -1.39 9.69
C GLU A 87 19.04 -2.32 10.85
N GLU A 88 18.76 -1.76 12.03
CA GLU A 88 18.34 -2.51 13.23
C GLU A 88 16.85 -2.88 13.22
N LEU A 89 16.07 -2.28 12.33
CA LEU A 89 14.65 -2.58 12.19
C LEU A 89 14.42 -3.81 11.30
N PRO A 90 13.30 -4.52 11.48
CA PRO A 90 12.92 -5.59 10.56
C PRO A 90 12.82 -5.06 9.13
N PHE A 91 13.63 -5.62 8.23
CA PHE A 91 13.76 -5.11 6.86
C PHE A 91 12.42 -4.97 6.14
N LEU A 92 11.53 -5.97 6.23
CA LEU A 92 10.24 -5.92 5.54
C LEU A 92 9.32 -4.83 6.09
N THR A 93 9.45 -4.46 7.36
CA THR A 93 8.75 -3.29 7.92
C THR A 93 9.26 -2.00 7.30
N VAL A 94 10.58 -1.83 7.19
CA VAL A 94 11.17 -0.67 6.52
C VAL A 94 10.76 -0.63 5.05
N TYR A 95 10.87 -1.76 4.36
CA TYR A 95 10.54 -1.86 2.94
C TYR A 95 9.08 -1.51 2.65
N THR A 96 8.14 -2.15 3.35
CA THR A 96 6.70 -1.89 3.16
C THR A 96 6.31 -0.45 3.51
N ARG A 97 6.93 0.16 4.53
CA ARG A 97 6.73 1.58 4.84
C ARG A 97 7.16 2.49 3.70
N LYS A 98 8.33 2.24 3.11
CA LYS A 98 8.84 3.03 1.97
C LYS A 98 7.95 2.86 0.73
N GLU A 99 7.50 1.64 0.46
CA GLU A 99 6.50 1.39 -0.59
C GLU A 99 5.19 2.16 -0.34
N CYS A 100 4.73 2.27 0.92
CA CYS A 100 3.58 3.09 1.26
C CYS A 100 3.78 4.56 0.89
N ALA A 101 4.97 5.13 1.12
CA ALA A 101 5.26 6.52 0.74
C ALA A 101 5.25 6.71 -0.78
N MET A 102 5.82 5.78 -1.55
CA MET A 102 5.76 5.80 -3.01
C MET A 102 4.32 5.76 -3.52
N LYS A 103 3.47 4.95 -2.91
CA LYS A 103 2.06 4.77 -3.27
C LYS A 103 1.20 5.95 -2.83
N LEU A 104 1.44 6.50 -1.63
CA LEU A 104 0.72 7.67 -1.14
C LEU A 104 0.96 8.86 -2.08
N THR A 105 2.21 9.16 -2.39
CA THR A 105 2.59 10.28 -3.24
C THR A 105 2.20 10.08 -4.70
N GLY A 106 2.04 8.83 -5.14
CA GLY A 106 1.84 8.48 -6.55
C GLY A 106 3.07 8.70 -7.42
N LEU A 107 4.25 8.95 -6.83
CA LEU A 107 5.49 9.19 -7.57
C LEU A 107 6.17 7.91 -8.06
N GLY A 108 5.76 6.75 -7.52
CA GLY A 108 6.35 5.47 -7.91
C GLY A 108 7.87 5.46 -7.73
N PHE A 109 8.57 4.87 -8.68
CA PHE A 109 10.04 4.77 -8.64
C PHE A 109 10.80 6.10 -8.79
N SER A 110 10.10 7.21 -9.04
CA SER A 110 10.73 8.54 -9.02
C SER A 110 11.09 8.99 -7.61
N LEU A 111 10.54 8.33 -6.59
CA LEU A 111 10.87 8.59 -5.19
C LEU A 111 11.95 7.60 -4.72
N PRO A 112 13.18 8.08 -4.42
CA PRO A 112 14.26 7.19 -3.98
C PRO A 112 13.97 6.61 -2.59
N LEU A 113 13.97 5.27 -2.48
CA LEU A 113 13.67 4.57 -1.22
C LEU A 113 14.66 4.94 -0.10
N ASN A 114 15.92 5.16 -0.43
CA ASN A 114 16.95 5.53 0.53
C ASN A 114 16.93 7.00 0.99
N GLU A 115 15.96 7.78 0.56
CA GLU A 115 15.70 9.14 1.05
C GLU A 115 14.50 9.21 2.00
N ILE A 116 13.73 8.12 2.11
CA ILE A 116 12.57 8.03 2.98
C ILE A 116 13.00 7.52 4.36
N ASP A 117 12.84 8.32 5.40
CA ASP A 117 13.07 7.92 6.79
C ASP A 117 11.76 7.38 7.39
N THR A 118 11.72 6.08 7.64
CA THR A 118 10.52 5.40 8.15
C THR A 118 10.41 5.43 9.68
N THR A 119 11.35 6.05 10.37
CA THR A 119 11.38 6.14 11.84
C THR A 119 10.67 7.39 12.37
N ARG A 120 10.26 8.27 11.48
CA ARG A 120 9.56 9.54 11.79
C ARG A 120 8.35 9.75 10.90
N GLU A 121 7.58 10.80 11.17
CA GLU A 121 6.49 11.23 10.29
C GLU A 121 7.01 11.58 8.89
N TYR A 122 6.23 11.25 7.90
CA TYR A 122 6.50 11.55 6.50
C TYR A 122 5.74 12.81 6.08
N SER A 123 6.46 13.83 5.64
CA SER A 123 5.85 15.07 5.17
C SER A 123 5.65 15.06 3.66
N TRP A 124 4.43 15.35 3.22
CA TRP A 124 4.08 15.43 1.80
C TRP A 124 2.97 16.47 1.59
N ASP A 125 3.16 17.34 0.59
CA ASP A 125 2.17 18.37 0.19
C ASP A 125 1.61 19.18 1.37
N GLY A 126 2.51 19.58 2.29
CA GLY A 126 2.18 20.40 3.47
C GLY A 126 1.48 19.66 4.61
N ALA A 127 1.30 18.34 4.51
CA ALA A 127 0.72 17.51 5.54
C ALA A 127 1.73 16.50 6.09
N ALA A 128 1.48 16.00 7.30
CA ALA A 128 2.26 14.96 7.96
C ALA A 128 1.48 13.64 7.98
N TYR A 129 2.17 12.55 7.70
CA TYR A 129 1.61 11.20 7.64
C TYR A 129 2.42 10.26 8.53
N ARG A 130 1.77 9.26 9.09
CA ARG A 130 2.39 8.30 10.01
C ARG A 130 2.49 6.92 9.40
N PHE A 131 3.65 6.30 9.58
CA PHE A 131 3.87 4.89 9.26
C PHE A 131 3.35 4.02 10.40
N LEU A 132 2.38 3.21 10.10
CA LEU A 132 1.84 2.19 10.99
C LEU A 132 2.05 0.82 10.37
N SER A 133 2.46 -0.16 11.16
CA SER A 133 2.75 -1.51 10.66
C SER A 133 2.29 -2.58 11.63
N THR A 134 1.91 -3.72 11.08
CA THR A 134 1.56 -4.93 11.83
C THR A 134 1.96 -6.18 11.07
N THR A 135 1.91 -7.31 11.75
CA THR A 135 1.98 -8.63 11.12
C THR A 135 0.66 -9.35 11.27
N CYS A 136 0.18 -9.93 10.19
CA CYS A 136 -1.06 -10.68 10.17
C CYS A 136 -0.88 -11.91 9.26
N GLU A 137 -1.15 -13.10 9.81
CA GLU A 137 -1.12 -14.38 9.08
C GLU A 137 0.13 -14.61 8.22
N GLY A 138 1.31 -14.24 8.73
CA GLY A 138 2.58 -14.42 8.02
C GLY A 138 2.87 -13.34 6.96
N TYR A 139 2.15 -12.22 7.01
CA TYR A 139 2.40 -11.04 6.19
C TYR A 139 2.76 -9.84 7.06
N VAL A 140 3.65 -9.00 6.55
CA VAL A 140 3.91 -7.66 7.07
C VAL A 140 3.03 -6.69 6.30
N ILE A 141 2.23 -5.91 7.01
CA ILE A 141 1.33 -4.91 6.45
C ILE A 141 1.73 -3.55 6.99
N SER A 142 1.88 -2.58 6.10
CA SER A 142 2.11 -1.19 6.46
C SER A 142 1.07 -0.28 5.83
N VAL A 143 0.79 0.80 6.55
CA VAL A 143 -0.11 1.88 6.14
C VAL A 143 0.61 3.19 6.39
N LEU A 144 0.49 4.12 5.46
CA LEU A 144 0.88 5.52 5.62
C LEU A 144 -0.34 6.38 5.40
N SER A 145 -0.76 7.10 6.44
CA SER A 145 -1.93 7.98 6.41
C SER A 145 -1.80 9.07 7.48
N ALA A 146 -2.75 10.00 7.52
CA ALA A 146 -2.81 11.01 8.58
C ALA A 146 -3.39 10.47 9.91
N GLU A 147 -3.90 9.23 9.92
CA GLU A 147 -4.48 8.59 11.09
C GLU A 147 -3.44 8.28 12.17
N GLU A 148 -3.82 8.36 13.44
CA GLU A 148 -2.93 8.11 14.56
C GLU A 148 -2.80 6.63 14.94
N THR A 149 -3.79 5.84 14.56
CA THR A 149 -3.87 4.42 14.89
C THR A 149 -4.01 3.58 13.63
N LEU A 150 -3.50 2.35 13.69
CA LEU A 150 -3.68 1.39 12.63
C LEU A 150 -5.20 1.12 12.45
N PRO A 151 -5.75 1.24 11.23
CA PRO A 151 -7.14 0.91 10.98
C PRO A 151 -7.40 -0.57 11.22
N GLU A 152 -8.65 -0.92 11.48
CA GLU A 152 -9.08 -2.30 11.56
C GLU A 152 -8.81 -3.02 10.22
N ILE A 153 -8.17 -4.17 10.31
CA ILE A 153 -7.92 -5.02 9.15
C ILE A 153 -9.01 -6.09 9.10
N GLN A 154 -9.83 -6.05 8.06
CA GLN A 154 -10.85 -7.06 7.80
C GLN A 154 -10.34 -8.04 6.74
N LYS A 155 -10.39 -9.33 7.04
CA LYS A 155 -10.13 -10.38 6.06
C LYS A 155 -11.43 -10.81 5.41
N LEU A 156 -11.46 -10.75 4.11
CA LEU A 156 -12.61 -11.15 3.29
C LEU A 156 -12.16 -12.29 2.36
N HIS A 157 -13.01 -13.27 2.19
CA HIS A 157 -12.83 -14.32 1.20
C HIS A 157 -13.61 -13.99 -0.08
N PRO A 158 -13.17 -14.46 -1.25
CA PRO A 158 -13.86 -14.15 -2.51
C PRO A 158 -15.36 -14.47 -2.49
N GLU A 159 -15.77 -15.53 -1.79
CA GLU A 159 -17.17 -15.91 -1.62
C GLU A 159 -17.99 -14.89 -0.80
N ASP A 160 -17.35 -14.10 0.05
CA ASP A 160 -18.00 -13.04 0.86
C ASP A 160 -18.27 -11.77 0.03
N LEU A 161 -17.67 -11.70 -1.18
CA LEU A 161 -17.71 -10.52 -2.05
C LEU A 161 -18.61 -10.69 -3.27
N LEU A 162 -19.17 -11.90 -3.46
CA LEU A 162 -20.10 -12.25 -4.53
C LEU A 162 -21.54 -12.10 -4.06
#